data_0840a10cbbc99332175cebf927b0f940
#
_entry.id   0840a10cbbc99332175cebf927b0f940
#
_cell.length_a   1.000
_cell.length_b   1.000
_cell.length_c   1.000
_cell.angle_alpha   90.00
_cell.angle_beta   90.00
_cell.angle_gamma   90.00
#
_symmetry.space_group_name_H-M   'P 1'
#
loop_
_entity.id
_entity.type
_entity.pdbx_description
1 polymer ?
#
loop_
_entity_poly.entity_id
_entity_poly.type
_entity_poly.pdbx_seq_one_letter_code
_entity_poly.pdbx_strand_id
1 'polypeptide(L)'
;MSNDLWFFAFVAFVACVTPGAGVLYTVTSSFRLGKSGAWAAPLGNCTGIIAMSIVSATGLGAVIQATPTLFYGLQAVGALMLVWFGWKNWKAKPINLTAAGNDPAVEDKVRSHNLRSAYVGAMLLQTTNPMLIVFLLSLLPQFITPQHDYVSRITTLISIFAAVGLSVHLGYGFVAAIASHHLQNKKFLFWVNKVSAVLFWLLAIGVFWSLFTMPQSA
;
A
#
# COMPACT_ATOMS: atom_id res chain seq x y z
N MET A 1 6.52 9.70 -20.40
CA MET A 1 5.23 9.09 -20.00
C MET A 1 5.32 7.62 -19.56
N SER A 2 6.12 6.74 -20.18
CA SER A 2 6.22 5.36 -19.72
C SER A 2 7.07 5.19 -18.45
N ASN A 3 8.16 5.94 -18.32
CA ASN A 3 9.13 5.77 -17.22
C ASN A 3 8.54 6.10 -15.84
N ASP A 4 7.65 7.07 -15.74
CA ASP A 4 6.99 7.45 -14.49
C ASP A 4 5.95 6.43 -14.02
N LEU A 5 5.25 5.74 -14.95
CA LEU A 5 4.32 4.65 -14.61
C LEU A 5 5.06 3.41 -14.11
N TRP A 6 6.20 3.06 -14.72
CA TRP A 6 7.05 1.99 -14.22
C TRP A 6 7.61 2.29 -12.84
N PHE A 7 8.02 3.55 -12.62
CA PHE A 7 8.48 3.98 -11.32
C PHE A 7 7.36 3.93 -10.27
N PHE A 8 6.15 4.38 -10.63
CA PHE A 8 4.99 4.22 -9.76
C PHE A 8 4.69 2.76 -9.42
N ALA A 9 4.70 1.87 -10.43
CA ALA A 9 4.48 0.43 -10.23
C ALA A 9 5.52 -0.18 -9.28
N PHE A 10 6.79 0.23 -9.41
CA PHE A 10 7.87 -0.21 -8.52
C PHE A 10 7.65 0.27 -7.08
N VAL A 11 7.29 1.55 -6.89
CA VAL A 11 6.96 2.10 -5.55
C VAL A 11 5.77 1.40 -4.94
N ALA A 12 4.72 1.17 -5.72
CA ALA A 12 3.53 0.42 -5.31
C ALA A 12 3.90 -1.02 -4.89
N PHE A 13 4.77 -1.68 -5.65
CA PHE A 13 5.27 -3.01 -5.32
C PHE A 13 6.00 -3.04 -3.98
N VAL A 14 6.94 -2.13 -3.75
CA VAL A 14 7.68 -2.01 -2.49
C VAL A 14 6.74 -1.77 -1.30
N ALA A 15 5.75 -0.89 -1.47
CA ALA A 15 4.76 -0.62 -0.44
C ALA A 15 3.90 -1.86 -0.13
N CYS A 16 3.45 -2.58 -1.16
CA CYS A 16 2.61 -3.76 -0.99
C CYS A 16 3.37 -4.97 -0.43
N VAL A 17 4.65 -5.14 -0.78
CA VAL A 17 5.52 -6.22 -0.25
C VAL A 17 5.88 -5.97 1.21
N THR A 18 5.86 -4.72 1.67
CA THR A 18 6.12 -4.41 3.08
C THR A 18 5.05 -5.05 3.97
N PRO A 19 5.43 -5.92 4.93
CA PRO A 19 4.46 -6.62 5.75
C PRO A 19 3.66 -5.66 6.63
N GLY A 20 2.37 -5.55 6.35
CA GLY A 20 1.41 -4.74 7.09
C GLY A 20 0.15 -5.54 7.45
N ALA A 21 -0.85 -4.84 7.98
CA ALA A 21 -2.10 -5.47 8.43
C ALA A 21 -2.79 -6.29 7.32
N GLY A 22 -2.79 -5.79 6.06
CA GLY A 22 -3.36 -6.50 4.91
C GLY A 22 -2.64 -7.81 4.60
N VAL A 23 -1.29 -7.81 4.63
CA VAL A 23 -0.48 -9.02 4.43
C VAL A 23 -0.73 -10.02 5.56
N LEU A 24 -0.73 -9.56 6.83
CA LEU A 24 -1.01 -10.42 7.98
C LEU A 24 -2.38 -11.07 7.90
N TYR A 25 -3.40 -10.30 7.53
CA TYR A 25 -4.75 -10.82 7.35
C TYR A 25 -4.84 -11.85 6.22
N THR A 26 -4.18 -11.58 5.07
CA THR A 26 -4.08 -12.52 3.95
C THR A 26 -3.43 -13.83 4.37
N VAL A 27 -2.27 -13.77 5.03
CA VAL A 27 -1.54 -14.95 5.50
C VAL A 27 -2.37 -15.77 6.49
N THR A 28 -3.00 -15.11 7.48
CA THR A 28 -3.85 -15.78 8.48
C THR A 28 -5.07 -16.43 7.84
N SER A 29 -5.75 -15.73 6.92
CA SER A 29 -6.88 -16.29 6.19
C SER A 29 -6.48 -17.51 5.35
N SER A 30 -5.29 -17.47 4.74
CA SER A 30 -4.75 -18.55 3.93
C SER A 30 -4.34 -19.75 4.78
N PHE A 31 -3.81 -19.56 5.98
CA PHE A 31 -3.53 -20.65 6.92
C PHE A 31 -4.81 -21.38 7.36
N ARG A 32 -5.91 -20.62 7.57
CA ARG A 32 -7.18 -21.19 8.07
C ARG A 32 -8.04 -21.82 6.99
N LEU A 33 -8.10 -21.19 5.81
CA LEU A 33 -9.00 -21.58 4.71
C LEU A 33 -8.25 -22.24 3.53
N GLY A 34 -6.94 -22.44 3.66
CA GLY A 34 -6.11 -23.00 2.60
C GLY A 34 -6.11 -22.14 1.33
N LYS A 35 -6.11 -22.81 0.17
CA LYS A 35 -6.11 -22.15 -1.15
C LYS A 35 -7.29 -21.20 -1.35
N SER A 36 -8.44 -21.50 -0.77
CA SER A 36 -9.63 -20.64 -0.87
C SER A 36 -9.45 -19.32 -0.13
N GLY A 37 -8.79 -19.32 1.02
CA GLY A 37 -8.40 -18.10 1.75
C GLY A 37 -7.36 -17.29 1.00
N ALA A 38 -6.45 -17.98 0.27
CA ALA A 38 -5.45 -17.35 -0.58
C ALA A 38 -6.02 -16.57 -1.78
N TRP A 39 -7.29 -16.76 -2.11
CA TRP A 39 -8.03 -15.94 -3.08
C TRP A 39 -8.91 -14.90 -2.39
N ALA A 40 -9.71 -15.30 -1.38
CA ALA A 40 -10.74 -14.45 -0.81
C ALA A 40 -10.17 -13.19 -0.13
N ALA A 41 -9.14 -13.33 0.70
CA ALA A 41 -8.55 -12.20 1.40
C ALA A 41 -7.81 -11.21 0.46
N PRO A 42 -6.97 -11.65 -0.50
CA PRO A 42 -6.38 -10.74 -1.50
C PRO A 42 -7.41 -9.97 -2.33
N LEU A 43 -8.49 -10.61 -2.76
CA LEU A 43 -9.57 -9.92 -3.49
C LEU A 43 -10.26 -8.87 -2.61
N GLY A 44 -10.52 -9.17 -1.35
CA GLY A 44 -11.04 -8.20 -0.39
C GLY A 44 -10.09 -7.01 -0.17
N ASN A 45 -8.79 -7.28 0.02
CA ASN A 45 -7.76 -6.24 0.12
C ASN A 45 -7.73 -5.36 -1.14
N CYS A 46 -7.76 -5.97 -2.32
CA CYS A 46 -7.76 -5.24 -3.60
C CYS A 46 -8.98 -4.33 -3.72
N THR A 47 -10.18 -4.83 -3.36
CA THR A 47 -11.39 -4.01 -3.35
C THR A 47 -11.26 -2.82 -2.38
N GLY A 48 -10.71 -3.04 -1.20
CA GLY A 48 -10.43 -1.98 -0.22
C GLY A 48 -9.41 -0.96 -0.73
N ILE A 49 -8.35 -1.41 -1.40
CA ILE A 49 -7.36 -0.54 -2.06
C ILE A 49 -8.03 0.34 -3.11
N ILE A 50 -8.84 -0.24 -4.01
CA ILE A 50 -9.54 0.50 -5.05
C ILE A 50 -10.48 1.54 -4.43
N ALA A 51 -11.31 1.15 -3.46
CA ALA A 51 -12.24 2.04 -2.79
C ALA A 51 -11.53 3.24 -2.15
N MET A 52 -10.45 2.99 -1.40
CA MET A 52 -9.68 4.06 -0.76
C MET A 52 -8.89 4.91 -1.75
N SER A 53 -8.43 4.32 -2.85
CA SER A 53 -7.77 5.08 -3.92
C SER A 53 -8.74 6.04 -4.60
N ILE A 54 -9.99 5.63 -4.83
CA ILE A 54 -11.03 6.50 -5.38
C ILE A 54 -11.35 7.65 -4.39
N VAL A 55 -11.54 7.34 -3.11
CA VAL A 55 -11.80 8.35 -2.08
C VAL A 55 -10.63 9.35 -1.98
N SER A 56 -9.40 8.85 -1.97
CA SER A 56 -8.21 9.71 -1.93
C SER A 56 -8.07 10.56 -3.20
N ALA A 57 -8.37 10.00 -4.35
CA ALA A 57 -8.32 10.71 -5.63
C ALA A 57 -9.38 11.81 -5.72
N THR A 58 -10.62 11.56 -5.28
CA THR A 58 -11.67 12.60 -5.27
C THR A 58 -11.30 13.76 -4.36
N GLY A 59 -10.77 13.48 -3.18
CA GLY A 59 -10.24 14.50 -2.28
C GLY A 59 -9.08 15.29 -2.90
N LEU A 60 -8.15 14.59 -3.53
CA LEU A 60 -7.01 15.21 -4.22
C LEU A 60 -7.46 16.08 -5.40
N GLY A 61 -8.45 15.64 -6.20
CA GLY A 61 -9.00 16.42 -7.30
C GLY A 61 -9.60 17.75 -6.83
N ALA A 62 -10.30 17.76 -5.70
CA ALA A 62 -10.81 18.97 -5.08
C ALA A 62 -9.69 19.94 -4.63
N VAL A 63 -8.61 19.39 -4.05
CA VAL A 63 -7.45 20.18 -3.63
C VAL A 63 -6.73 20.83 -4.82
N ILE A 64 -6.53 20.08 -5.92
CA ILE A 64 -5.88 20.62 -7.13
C ILE A 64 -6.69 21.78 -7.73
N GLN A 65 -8.01 21.68 -7.72
CA GLN A 65 -8.89 22.72 -8.23
C GLN A 65 -8.98 23.96 -7.33
N ALA A 66 -8.75 23.79 -6.02
CA ALA A 66 -8.87 24.88 -5.06
C ALA A 66 -7.75 25.92 -5.20
N THR A 67 -6.50 25.51 -5.02
CA THR A 67 -5.32 26.39 -5.17
C THR A 67 -4.04 25.61 -5.42
N PRO A 68 -3.10 26.12 -6.27
CA PRO A 68 -1.78 25.50 -6.44
C PRO A 68 -0.99 25.37 -5.12
N THR A 69 -1.10 26.39 -4.25
CA THR A 69 -0.40 26.41 -2.96
C THR A 69 -0.84 25.24 -2.08
N LEU A 70 -2.14 24.92 -2.06
CA LEU A 70 -2.66 23.80 -1.28
C LEU A 70 -2.15 22.46 -1.82
N PHE A 71 -2.02 22.32 -3.13
CA PHE A 71 -1.45 21.14 -3.76
C PHE A 71 0.02 20.94 -3.39
N TYR A 72 0.84 21.98 -3.44
CA TYR A 72 2.25 21.92 -3.02
C TYR A 72 2.38 21.63 -1.52
N GLY A 73 1.51 22.21 -0.70
CA GLY A 73 1.42 21.90 0.72
C GLY A 73 1.13 20.42 0.97
N LEU A 74 0.20 19.84 0.21
CA LEU A 74 -0.12 18.40 0.30
C LEU A 74 1.06 17.52 -0.14
N GLN A 75 1.79 17.91 -1.19
CA GLN A 75 3.01 17.20 -1.60
C GLN A 75 4.09 17.24 -0.51
N ALA A 76 4.30 18.38 0.13
CA ALA A 76 5.26 18.53 1.22
C ALA A 76 4.89 17.65 2.43
N VAL A 77 3.61 17.66 2.84
CA VAL A 77 3.10 16.76 3.89
C VAL A 77 3.30 15.29 3.48
N GLY A 78 3.01 14.96 2.23
CA GLY A 78 3.24 13.62 1.67
C GLY A 78 4.70 13.18 1.78
N ALA A 79 5.64 14.07 1.43
CA ALA A 79 7.06 13.79 1.55
C ALA A 79 7.49 13.55 3.01
N LEU A 80 7.00 14.33 3.97
CA LEU A 80 7.23 14.10 5.39
C LEU A 80 6.67 12.74 5.86
N MET A 81 5.51 12.34 5.36
CA MET A 81 4.94 11.03 5.63
C MET A 81 5.79 9.89 5.05
N LEU A 82 6.37 10.06 3.85
CA LEU A 82 7.32 9.08 3.29
C LEU A 82 8.58 8.96 4.16
N VAL A 83 9.10 10.06 4.71
CA VAL A 83 10.20 10.02 5.70
C VAL A 83 9.80 9.21 6.92
N TRP A 84 8.60 9.46 7.46
CA TRP A 84 8.08 8.73 8.62
C TRP A 84 7.87 7.24 8.33
N PHE A 85 7.34 6.86 7.16
CA PHE A 85 7.22 5.47 6.73
C PHE A 85 8.60 4.80 6.61
N GLY A 86 9.59 5.48 6.04
CA GLY A 86 10.95 5.01 6.01
C GLY A 86 11.49 4.73 7.41
N TRP A 87 11.31 5.66 8.34
CA TRP A 87 11.72 5.49 9.73
C TRP A 87 11.01 4.34 10.44
N LYS A 88 9.69 4.22 10.26
CA LYS A 88 8.89 3.14 10.83
C LYS A 88 9.35 1.77 10.32
N ASN A 89 9.55 1.63 9.01
CA ASN A 89 10.06 0.40 8.41
C ASN A 89 11.50 0.08 8.85
N TRP A 90 12.35 1.10 8.98
CA TRP A 90 13.72 0.91 9.46
C TRP A 90 13.78 0.34 10.88
N LYS A 91 12.89 0.80 11.77
CA LYS A 91 12.77 0.30 13.14
C LYS A 91 11.91 -0.96 13.28
N ALA A 92 11.19 -1.37 12.25
CA ALA A 92 10.32 -2.53 12.30
C ALA A 92 11.12 -3.81 12.58
N LYS A 93 10.68 -4.55 13.59
CA LYS A 93 11.19 -5.90 13.86
C LYS A 93 10.57 -6.86 12.84
N PRO A 94 11.31 -7.90 12.40
CA PRO A 94 10.73 -8.95 11.56
C PRO A 94 9.50 -9.58 12.26
N ILE A 95 8.36 -9.52 11.60
CA ILE A 95 7.11 -10.08 12.11
C ILE A 95 7.19 -11.60 11.93
N ASN A 96 6.83 -12.35 12.98
CA ASN A 96 6.61 -13.77 12.83
C ASN A 96 5.20 -13.98 12.23
N LEU A 97 5.13 -14.19 10.91
CA LEU A 97 3.85 -14.31 10.19
C LEU A 97 3.02 -15.51 10.65
N THR A 98 3.66 -16.56 11.14
CA THR A 98 2.96 -17.74 11.72
C THR A 98 2.44 -17.47 13.13
N ALA A 99 3.19 -16.74 13.96
CA ALA A 99 2.70 -16.34 15.28
C ALA A 99 1.58 -15.30 15.17
N ALA A 100 1.64 -14.40 14.19
CA ALA A 100 0.57 -13.46 13.93
C ALA A 100 -0.73 -14.12 13.44
N GLY A 101 -0.63 -15.34 12.85
CA GLY A 101 -1.79 -16.16 12.50
C GLY A 101 -2.56 -16.66 13.72
N ASN A 102 -1.92 -16.68 14.90
CA ASN A 102 -2.50 -17.06 16.18
C ASN A 102 -2.72 -15.84 17.11
N ASP A 103 -2.57 -14.62 16.60
CA ASP A 103 -2.83 -13.41 17.38
C ASP A 103 -4.35 -13.24 17.61
N PRO A 104 -4.82 -13.21 18.88
CA PRO A 104 -6.24 -13.06 19.20
C PRO A 104 -6.88 -11.83 18.56
N ALA A 105 -6.14 -10.73 18.39
CA ALA A 105 -6.65 -9.50 17.76
C ALA A 105 -6.88 -9.66 16.25
N VAL A 106 -6.10 -10.51 15.58
CA VAL A 106 -6.31 -10.89 14.17
C VAL A 106 -7.34 -12.04 14.12
N GLU A 107 -7.32 -12.94 15.12
CA GLU A 107 -8.23 -14.06 15.26
C GLU A 107 -9.69 -13.62 15.34
N ASP A 108 -10.03 -12.62 16.15
CA ASP A 108 -11.39 -12.08 16.28
C ASP A 108 -11.92 -11.50 14.95
N LYS A 109 -11.04 -10.92 14.13
CA LYS A 109 -11.40 -10.37 12.82
C LYS A 109 -11.59 -11.44 11.73
N VAL A 110 -11.03 -12.64 11.92
CA VAL A 110 -11.11 -13.77 10.99
C VAL A 110 -12.03 -14.88 11.52
N ARG A 111 -12.77 -14.63 12.59
CA ARG A 111 -13.51 -15.62 13.39
C ARG A 111 -14.63 -16.39 12.66
N SER A 112 -15.16 -15.87 11.56
CA SER A 112 -16.07 -16.64 10.73
C SER A 112 -15.30 -17.43 9.66
N HIS A 113 -15.35 -18.73 9.75
CA HIS A 113 -14.62 -19.68 8.89
C HIS A 113 -15.17 -19.80 7.46
N ASN A 114 -15.62 -18.68 6.85
CA ASN A 114 -16.12 -18.71 5.49
C ASN A 114 -15.44 -17.67 4.59
N LEU A 115 -15.46 -17.92 3.29
CA LEU A 115 -14.81 -17.08 2.27
C LEU A 115 -15.35 -15.66 2.24
N ARG A 116 -16.65 -15.49 2.47
CA ARG A 116 -17.29 -14.17 2.51
C ARG A 116 -16.70 -13.33 3.64
N SER A 117 -16.53 -13.91 4.80
CA SER A 117 -15.93 -13.19 5.94
C SER A 117 -14.46 -12.85 5.71
N ALA A 118 -13.69 -13.76 5.09
CA ALA A 118 -12.31 -13.47 4.72
C ALA A 118 -12.21 -12.31 3.74
N TYR A 119 -13.08 -12.26 2.73
CA TYR A 119 -13.16 -11.17 1.76
C TYR A 119 -13.58 -9.85 2.41
N VAL A 120 -14.73 -9.84 3.10
CA VAL A 120 -15.28 -8.63 3.73
C VAL A 120 -14.37 -8.10 4.81
N GLY A 121 -13.80 -8.99 5.64
CA GLY A 121 -12.86 -8.60 6.68
C GLY A 121 -11.59 -7.97 6.11
N ALA A 122 -11.03 -8.51 5.03
CA ALA A 122 -9.89 -7.92 4.35
C ALA A 122 -10.23 -6.55 3.73
N MET A 123 -11.39 -6.44 3.09
CA MET A 123 -11.89 -5.19 2.53
C MET A 123 -12.06 -4.11 3.61
N LEU A 124 -12.74 -4.42 4.70
CA LEU A 124 -12.94 -3.49 5.81
C LEU A 124 -11.62 -3.11 6.48
N LEU A 125 -10.71 -4.08 6.69
CA LEU A 125 -9.40 -3.80 7.24
C LEU A 125 -8.63 -2.79 6.38
N GLN A 126 -8.74 -2.92 5.07
CA GLN A 126 -8.01 -2.06 4.14
C GLN A 126 -8.67 -0.69 3.99
N THR A 127 -10.01 -0.61 3.99
CA THR A 127 -10.74 0.68 3.95
C THR A 127 -10.60 1.49 5.24
N THR A 128 -10.34 0.84 6.36
CA THR A 128 -10.08 1.50 7.65
C THR A 128 -8.59 1.66 7.96
N ASN A 129 -7.71 1.31 7.02
CA ASN A 129 -6.26 1.37 7.22
C ASN A 129 -5.75 2.82 7.05
N PRO A 130 -5.43 3.54 8.14
CA PRO A 130 -4.97 4.93 8.03
C PRO A 130 -3.63 5.03 7.28
N MET A 131 -2.80 3.99 7.34
CA MET A 131 -1.53 3.97 6.65
C MET A 131 -1.71 3.94 5.13
N LEU A 132 -2.72 3.22 4.61
CA LEU A 132 -3.04 3.23 3.20
C LEU A 132 -3.51 4.61 2.73
N ILE A 133 -4.42 5.24 3.51
CA ILE A 133 -4.94 6.59 3.20
C ILE A 133 -3.79 7.59 3.10
N VAL A 134 -2.97 7.64 4.14
CA VAL A 134 -1.82 8.55 4.19
C VAL A 134 -0.84 8.27 3.05
N PHE A 135 -0.58 6.99 2.74
CA PHE A 135 0.29 6.60 1.63
C PHE A 135 -0.26 7.07 0.27
N LEU A 136 -1.55 6.87 0.01
CA LEU A 136 -2.19 7.32 -1.22
C LEU A 136 -2.17 8.83 -1.37
N LEU A 137 -2.51 9.57 -0.32
CA LEU A 137 -2.44 11.04 -0.31
C LEU A 137 -1.02 11.57 -0.47
N SER A 138 -0.02 10.81 -0.03
CA SER A 138 1.40 11.15 -0.19
C SER A 138 1.92 10.83 -1.59
N LEU A 139 1.49 9.70 -2.16
CA LEU A 139 2.05 9.17 -3.41
C LEU A 139 1.36 9.73 -4.65
N LEU A 140 0.02 9.72 -4.69
CA LEU A 140 -0.72 10.10 -5.90
C LEU A 140 -0.35 11.49 -6.44
N PRO A 141 -0.22 12.55 -5.60
CA PRO A 141 0.14 13.89 -6.08
C PRO A 141 1.48 13.96 -6.81
N GLN A 142 2.40 13.02 -6.51
CA GLN A 142 3.73 12.99 -7.11
C GLN A 142 3.72 12.57 -8.60
N PHE A 143 2.65 11.90 -9.03
CA PHE A 143 2.51 11.33 -10.37
C PHE A 143 1.43 12.04 -11.21
N ILE A 144 0.87 13.13 -10.70
CA ILE A 144 -0.14 13.96 -11.38
C ILE A 144 0.52 15.27 -11.76
N THR A 145 0.44 15.62 -13.03
CA THR A 145 0.94 16.90 -13.56
C THR A 145 -0.16 17.60 -14.35
N PRO A 146 -0.12 18.95 -14.48
CA PRO A 146 -1.13 19.72 -15.22
C PRO A 146 -1.30 19.31 -16.69
N GLN A 147 -0.28 18.64 -17.28
CA GLN A 147 -0.29 18.18 -18.66
C GLN A 147 -1.11 16.88 -18.88
N HIS A 148 -1.51 16.22 -17.81
CA HIS A 148 -2.30 14.99 -17.90
C HIS A 148 -3.79 15.29 -17.71
N ASP A 149 -4.63 14.60 -18.50
CA ASP A 149 -6.04 14.49 -18.14
C ASP A 149 -6.15 13.77 -16.78
N TYR A 150 -6.71 14.46 -15.79
CA TYR A 150 -6.76 13.99 -14.40
C TYR A 150 -7.43 12.64 -14.27
N VAL A 151 -8.60 12.46 -14.94
CA VAL A 151 -9.41 11.24 -14.81
C VAL A 151 -8.67 10.04 -15.40
N SER A 152 -8.12 10.20 -16.61
CA SER A 152 -7.34 9.16 -17.27
C SER A 152 -6.11 8.79 -16.47
N ARG A 153 -5.39 9.79 -15.96
CA ARG A 153 -4.16 9.57 -15.20
C ARG A 153 -4.43 8.85 -13.89
N ILE A 154 -5.41 9.32 -13.12
CA ILE A 154 -5.75 8.71 -11.83
C ILE A 154 -6.28 7.29 -11.98
N THR A 155 -7.10 7.04 -13.01
CA THR A 155 -7.60 5.69 -13.31
C THR A 155 -6.45 4.73 -13.61
N THR A 156 -5.47 5.18 -14.40
CA THR A 156 -4.26 4.39 -14.70
C THR A 156 -3.46 4.07 -13.44
N LEU A 157 -3.21 5.08 -12.57
CA LEU A 157 -2.48 4.89 -11.33
C LEU A 157 -3.21 3.92 -10.37
N ILE A 158 -4.53 4.07 -10.21
CA ILE A 158 -5.34 3.16 -9.39
C ILE A 158 -5.30 1.75 -9.94
N SER A 159 -5.41 1.57 -11.25
CA SER A 159 -5.36 0.26 -11.90
C SER A 159 -4.02 -0.43 -11.67
N ILE A 160 -2.90 0.29 -11.83
CA ILE A 160 -1.55 -0.23 -11.56
C ILE A 160 -1.43 -0.62 -10.08
N PHE A 161 -1.85 0.25 -9.16
CA PHE A 161 -1.74 -0.01 -7.73
C PHE A 161 -2.57 -1.21 -7.30
N ALA A 162 -3.79 -1.34 -7.81
CA ALA A 162 -4.68 -2.48 -7.57
C ALA A 162 -4.10 -3.79 -8.13
N ALA A 163 -3.58 -3.78 -9.36
CA ALA A 163 -2.98 -4.96 -9.98
C ALA A 163 -1.73 -5.43 -9.22
N VAL A 164 -0.84 -4.50 -8.86
CA VAL A 164 0.36 -4.79 -8.07
C VAL A 164 -0.03 -5.31 -6.68
N GLY A 165 -0.95 -4.62 -6.00
CA GLY A 165 -1.43 -5.01 -4.68
C GLY A 165 -2.05 -6.41 -4.69
N LEU A 166 -2.93 -6.69 -5.66
CA LEU A 166 -3.53 -8.01 -5.83
C LEU A 166 -2.47 -9.09 -6.04
N SER A 167 -1.52 -8.86 -6.95
CA SER A 167 -0.45 -9.82 -7.26
C SER A 167 0.40 -10.15 -6.03
N VAL A 168 0.80 -9.14 -5.27
CA VAL A 168 1.61 -9.31 -4.06
C VAL A 168 0.81 -10.06 -2.98
N HIS A 169 -0.44 -9.67 -2.73
CA HIS A 169 -1.27 -10.35 -1.74
C HIS A 169 -1.60 -11.80 -2.13
N LEU A 170 -1.82 -12.09 -3.42
CA LEU A 170 -1.96 -13.46 -3.92
C LEU A 170 -0.67 -14.25 -3.67
N GLY A 171 0.49 -13.67 -3.96
CA GLY A 171 1.78 -14.30 -3.67
C GLY A 171 1.91 -14.70 -2.20
N TYR A 172 1.66 -13.78 -1.27
CA TYR A 172 1.65 -14.07 0.17
C TYR A 172 0.62 -15.14 0.55
N GLY A 173 -0.60 -15.05 -0.01
CA GLY A 173 -1.68 -15.98 0.26
C GLY A 173 -1.33 -17.41 -0.16
N PHE A 174 -0.86 -17.58 -1.40
CA PHE A 174 -0.49 -18.89 -1.92
C PHE A 174 0.73 -19.49 -1.22
N VAL A 175 1.76 -18.68 -0.96
CA VAL A 175 2.93 -19.15 -0.19
C VAL A 175 2.51 -19.57 1.22
N ALA A 176 1.60 -18.82 1.86
CA ALA A 176 1.06 -19.21 3.16
C ALA A 176 0.27 -20.53 3.11
N ALA A 177 -0.54 -20.70 2.06
CA ALA A 177 -1.37 -21.90 1.92
C ALA A 177 -0.58 -23.18 1.61
N ILE A 178 0.59 -23.06 0.95
CA ILE A 178 1.36 -24.22 0.43
C ILE A 178 2.65 -24.46 1.23
N ALA A 179 3.35 -23.37 1.59
CA ALA A 179 4.71 -23.44 2.13
C ALA A 179 4.90 -22.49 3.32
N SER A 180 4.09 -22.70 4.37
CA SER A 180 4.06 -21.83 5.55
C SER A 180 5.42 -21.61 6.23
N HIS A 181 6.32 -22.63 6.19
CA HIS A 181 7.66 -22.53 6.79
C HIS A 181 8.58 -21.55 6.06
N HIS A 182 8.37 -21.26 4.76
CA HIS A 182 9.20 -20.30 4.00
C HIS A 182 8.90 -18.86 4.40
N LEU A 183 7.68 -18.55 4.82
CA LEU A 183 7.30 -17.22 5.32
C LEU A 183 7.87 -16.90 6.71
N GLN A 184 8.46 -17.88 7.38
CA GLN A 184 9.12 -17.71 8.69
C GLN A 184 10.54 -17.17 8.59
N ASN A 185 11.06 -16.93 7.38
CA ASN A 185 12.41 -16.43 7.19
C ASN A 185 12.56 -14.98 7.68
N LYS A 186 12.94 -14.84 8.96
CA LYS A 186 13.14 -13.53 9.61
C LYS A 186 14.16 -12.65 8.88
N LYS A 187 15.17 -13.25 8.21
CA LYS A 187 16.17 -12.50 7.43
C LYS A 187 15.53 -11.88 6.19
N PHE A 188 14.67 -12.61 5.48
CA PHE A 188 13.94 -12.08 4.34
C PHE A 188 13.06 -10.88 4.74
N LEU A 189 12.23 -11.03 5.77
CA LEU A 189 11.36 -9.95 6.27
C LEU A 189 12.16 -8.75 6.81
N PHE A 190 13.30 -8.99 7.43
CA PHE A 190 14.22 -7.93 7.87
C PHE A 190 14.70 -7.10 6.66
N TRP A 191 15.18 -7.76 5.61
CA TRP A 191 15.66 -7.06 4.42
C TRP A 191 14.55 -6.35 3.65
N VAL A 192 13.36 -6.93 3.55
CA VAL A 192 12.19 -6.26 2.96
C VAL A 192 11.92 -4.93 3.67
N ASN A 193 11.89 -4.92 5.01
CA ASN A 193 11.68 -3.69 5.77
C ASN A 193 12.79 -2.66 5.54
N LYS A 194 14.07 -3.07 5.50
CA LYS A 194 15.21 -2.16 5.27
C LYS A 194 15.21 -1.56 3.87
N VAL A 195 14.99 -2.38 2.84
CA VAL A 195 14.91 -1.91 1.46
C VAL A 195 13.74 -0.94 1.29
N SER A 196 12.56 -1.28 1.83
CA SER A 196 11.39 -0.41 1.80
C SER A 196 11.66 0.94 2.48
N ALA A 197 12.35 0.93 3.63
CA ALA A 197 12.72 2.16 4.34
C ALA A 197 13.59 3.09 3.48
N VAL A 198 14.65 2.53 2.88
CA VAL A 198 15.56 3.28 2.00
C VAL A 198 14.80 3.86 0.80
N LEU A 199 13.93 3.06 0.17
CA LEU A 199 13.16 3.51 -0.99
C LEU A 199 12.17 4.62 -0.63
N PHE A 200 11.50 4.56 0.53
CA PHE A 200 10.65 5.66 0.99
C PHE A 200 11.44 6.94 1.24
N TRP A 201 12.66 6.86 1.78
CA TRP A 201 13.52 8.03 1.95
C TRP A 201 14.01 8.61 0.62
N LEU A 202 14.40 7.77 -0.33
CA LEU A 202 14.78 8.23 -1.68
C LEU A 202 13.61 8.93 -2.39
N LEU A 203 12.39 8.38 -2.26
CA LEU A 203 11.18 9.03 -2.75
C LEU A 203 10.95 10.40 -2.09
N ALA A 204 11.05 10.47 -0.76
CA ALA A 204 10.89 11.74 -0.04
C ALA A 204 11.91 12.79 -0.51
N ILE A 205 13.17 12.39 -0.68
CA ILE A 205 14.23 13.27 -1.21
C ILE A 205 13.87 13.76 -2.62
N GLY A 206 13.42 12.85 -3.51
CA GLY A 206 13.00 13.23 -4.87
C GLY A 206 11.84 14.24 -4.88
N VAL A 207 10.87 14.07 -3.98
CA VAL A 207 9.75 15.01 -3.85
C VAL A 207 10.21 16.36 -3.33
N PHE A 208 11.03 16.39 -2.27
CA PHE A 208 11.59 17.67 -1.78
C PHE A 208 12.40 18.37 -2.86
N TRP A 209 13.24 17.62 -3.60
CA TRP A 209 13.99 18.18 -4.72
C TRP A 209 13.07 18.80 -5.76
N SER A 210 11.99 18.14 -6.15
CA SER A 210 11.04 18.70 -7.13
C SER A 210 10.35 19.97 -6.62
N LEU A 211 9.98 20.03 -5.33
CA LEU A 211 9.36 21.20 -4.73
C LEU A 211 10.29 22.43 -4.70
N PHE A 212 11.62 22.22 -4.54
CA PHE A 212 12.60 23.29 -4.55
C PHE A 212 13.01 23.74 -5.95
N THR A 213 12.89 22.86 -6.96
CA THR A 213 13.33 23.14 -8.33
C THR A 213 12.20 23.59 -9.26
N MET A 214 10.94 23.44 -8.86
CA MET A 214 9.83 24.00 -9.64
C MET A 214 9.85 25.53 -9.56
N PRO A 215 9.81 26.23 -10.71
CA PRO A 215 9.65 27.68 -10.71
C PRO A 215 8.31 27.99 -10.03
N GLN A 216 8.37 28.77 -8.95
CA GLN A 216 7.19 29.37 -8.32
C GLN A 216 6.69 30.48 -9.27
N SER A 217 6.11 30.08 -10.40
CA SER A 217 5.39 31.04 -11.25
C SER A 217 4.11 31.43 -10.51
N ALA A 218 4.16 32.63 -9.98
CA ALA A 218 3.05 33.38 -9.42
C ALA A 218 1.86 33.45 -10.39
#